data_066bfc6263666327b9044066370868d5
#
_entry.id   066bfc6263666327b9044066370868d5
#
_cell.length_a   1.000
_cell.length_b   1.000
_cell.length_c   1.000
_cell.angle_alpha   90.00
_cell.angle_beta   90.00
_cell.angle_gamma   90.00
#
_symmetry.space_group_name_H-M   'P 1'
#
loop_
_entity.id
_entity.type
_entity.pdbx_description
1 polymer ?
#
loop_
_entity_poly.entity_id
_entity_poly.type
_entity_poly.pdbx_seq_one_letter_code
_entity_poly.pdbx_strand_id
1 'polypeptide(L)'
;MEQNRTKIAKEQMLKALEGSLGIVTTALKSCDLSRTNYYKWLKEDEVFAQAVNDVELIAKDFVMSKFYECIKDKVPSVVIHAAKNICGMNETNKIDLTSGDEKIKININLGD
;
A
#
# COMPACT_ATOMS: atom_id res chain seq x y z
N MET A 1 -24.84 -17.59 -19.10
CA MET A 1 -24.36 -18.53 -18.10
C MET A 1 -22.93 -18.31 -17.77
N GLU A 2 -22.05 -18.41 -18.76
CA GLU A 2 -20.64 -18.12 -18.50
C GLU A 2 -20.43 -16.69 -18.04
N GLN A 3 -21.19 -15.77 -18.62
CA GLN A 3 -21.09 -14.37 -18.22
C GLN A 3 -21.44 -14.18 -16.75
N ASN A 4 -22.45 -14.91 -16.29
CA ASN A 4 -22.84 -14.80 -14.89
C ASN A 4 -21.78 -15.39 -13.98
N ARG A 5 -21.19 -16.50 -14.37
CA ARG A 5 -20.12 -17.11 -13.60
C ARG A 5 -18.91 -16.18 -13.52
N THR A 6 -18.57 -15.57 -14.65
CA THR A 6 -17.46 -14.63 -14.68
C THR A 6 -17.75 -13.43 -13.81
N LYS A 7 -18.96 -12.91 -13.87
CA LYS A 7 -19.33 -11.77 -13.04
C LYS A 7 -19.22 -12.10 -11.56
N ILE A 8 -19.72 -13.26 -11.18
CA ILE A 8 -19.66 -13.72 -9.79
C ILE A 8 -18.20 -13.89 -9.37
N ALA A 9 -17.38 -14.48 -10.26
CA ALA A 9 -15.97 -14.69 -9.95
C ALA A 9 -15.25 -13.36 -9.75
N LYS A 10 -15.57 -12.37 -10.57
CA LYS A 10 -14.98 -11.03 -10.43
C LYS A 10 -15.40 -10.38 -9.11
N GLU A 11 -16.65 -10.52 -8.75
CA GLU A 11 -17.14 -9.97 -7.48
C GLU A 11 -16.45 -10.63 -6.30
N GLN A 12 -16.29 -11.96 -6.37
CA GLN A 12 -15.60 -12.69 -5.33
C GLN A 12 -14.15 -12.26 -5.21
N MET A 13 -13.50 -12.02 -6.34
CA MET A 13 -12.13 -11.56 -6.34
C MET A 13 -12.00 -10.17 -5.71
N LEU A 14 -12.95 -9.29 -6.00
CA LEU A 14 -12.93 -7.95 -5.40
C LEU A 14 -13.11 -8.03 -3.90
N LYS A 15 -14.02 -8.87 -3.43
CA LYS A 15 -14.19 -9.06 -1.99
C LYS A 15 -12.94 -9.63 -1.34
N ALA A 16 -12.31 -10.58 -2.02
CA ALA A 16 -11.09 -11.18 -1.51
C ALA A 16 -9.96 -10.15 -1.42
N LEU A 17 -9.88 -9.24 -2.41
CA LEU A 17 -8.91 -8.17 -2.38
C LEU A 17 -9.16 -7.23 -1.22
N GLU A 18 -10.41 -6.91 -0.95
CA GLU A 18 -10.74 -6.08 0.19
C GLU A 18 -10.28 -6.74 1.49
N GLY A 19 -10.56 -8.02 1.63
CA GLY A 19 -10.18 -8.76 2.83
C GLY A 19 -8.69 -8.93 3.01
N SER A 20 -7.95 -8.94 1.90
CA SER A 20 -6.49 -9.11 1.95
C SER A 20 -5.75 -7.78 1.89
N LEU A 21 -6.46 -6.67 1.95
CA LEU A 21 -5.89 -5.32 1.87
C LEU A 21 -5.11 -5.11 0.58
N GLY A 22 -5.64 -5.65 -0.51
CA GLY A 22 -5.04 -5.47 -1.82
C GLY A 22 -3.93 -6.44 -2.17
N ILE A 23 -3.70 -7.45 -1.34
CA ILE A 23 -2.66 -8.43 -1.63
C ILE A 23 -3.18 -9.45 -2.62
N VAL A 24 -2.75 -9.35 -3.86
CA VAL A 24 -3.27 -10.15 -4.96
C VAL A 24 -3.06 -11.65 -4.74
N THR A 25 -1.87 -12.05 -4.32
CA THR A 25 -1.57 -13.46 -4.13
C THR A 25 -2.53 -14.13 -3.13
N THR A 26 -2.77 -13.46 -2.01
CA THR A 26 -3.67 -13.96 -0.99
C THR A 26 -5.10 -14.03 -1.52
N ALA A 27 -5.52 -12.99 -2.22
CA ALA A 27 -6.87 -12.94 -2.78
C ALA A 27 -7.09 -14.03 -3.82
N LEU A 28 -6.10 -14.28 -4.68
CA LEU A 28 -6.20 -15.33 -5.69
C LEU A 28 -6.35 -16.71 -5.05
N LYS A 29 -5.61 -16.96 -4.01
CA LYS A 29 -5.71 -18.23 -3.29
C LYS A 29 -7.06 -18.40 -2.66
N SER A 30 -7.58 -17.33 -2.09
CA SER A 30 -8.87 -17.35 -1.42
C SER A 30 -10.01 -17.66 -2.39
N CYS A 31 -9.92 -17.20 -3.62
CA CYS A 31 -10.94 -17.39 -4.65
C CYS A 31 -10.67 -18.58 -5.55
N ASP A 32 -9.52 -19.22 -5.39
CA ASP A 32 -9.11 -20.30 -6.29
C ASP A 32 -9.08 -19.81 -7.74
N LEU A 33 -8.53 -18.63 -7.95
CA LEU A 33 -8.48 -17.99 -9.26
C LEU A 33 -7.04 -17.94 -9.75
N SER A 34 -6.85 -18.13 -11.06
CA SER A 34 -5.51 -18.08 -11.63
C SER A 34 -5.05 -16.64 -11.85
N ARG A 35 -3.73 -16.43 -11.75
CA ARG A 35 -3.15 -15.13 -12.04
C ARG A 35 -3.44 -14.70 -13.47
N THR A 36 -3.38 -15.65 -14.39
CA THR A 36 -3.60 -15.36 -15.81
C THR A 36 -4.98 -14.76 -16.03
N ASN A 37 -6.00 -15.37 -15.45
CA ASN A 37 -7.36 -14.85 -15.57
C ASN A 37 -7.51 -13.47 -14.94
N TYR A 38 -6.90 -13.28 -13.78
CA TYR A 38 -6.98 -12.00 -13.10
C TYR A 38 -6.40 -10.87 -13.95
N TYR A 39 -5.20 -11.08 -14.48
CA TYR A 39 -4.56 -10.05 -15.28
C TYR A 39 -5.23 -9.86 -16.64
N LYS A 40 -5.83 -10.91 -17.16
CA LYS A 40 -6.63 -10.80 -18.37
C LYS A 40 -7.82 -9.88 -18.14
N TRP A 41 -8.52 -10.07 -17.04
CA TRP A 41 -9.65 -9.23 -16.68
C TRP A 41 -9.23 -7.78 -16.50
N LEU A 42 -8.08 -7.54 -15.88
CA LEU A 42 -7.59 -6.19 -15.69
C LEU A 42 -7.37 -5.47 -17.01
N LYS A 43 -6.94 -6.21 -18.02
CA LYS A 43 -6.72 -5.63 -19.35
C LYS A 43 -8.00 -5.41 -20.11
N GLU A 44 -8.91 -6.35 -20.02
CA GLU A 44 -10.08 -6.37 -20.89
C GLU A 44 -11.30 -5.69 -20.30
N ASP A 45 -11.39 -5.60 -18.99
CA ASP A 45 -12.57 -5.08 -18.33
C ASP A 45 -12.21 -3.83 -17.54
N GLU A 46 -12.53 -2.68 -18.11
CA GLU A 46 -12.20 -1.39 -17.48
C GLU A 46 -12.95 -1.21 -16.17
N VAL A 47 -14.17 -1.71 -16.08
CA VAL A 47 -14.95 -1.59 -14.86
C VAL A 47 -14.31 -2.39 -13.74
N PHE A 48 -13.86 -3.60 -14.07
CA PHE A 48 -13.16 -4.43 -13.09
C PHE A 48 -11.86 -3.78 -12.66
N ALA A 49 -11.09 -3.26 -13.63
CA ALA A 49 -9.81 -2.61 -13.34
C ALA A 49 -10.02 -1.40 -12.43
N GLN A 50 -11.06 -0.62 -12.69
CA GLN A 50 -11.34 0.54 -11.84
C GLN A 50 -11.75 0.10 -10.43
N ALA A 51 -12.53 -0.95 -10.32
CA ALA A 51 -12.94 -1.46 -9.02
C ALA A 51 -11.74 -1.97 -8.23
N VAL A 52 -10.80 -2.64 -8.89
CA VAL A 52 -9.57 -3.10 -8.25
C VAL A 52 -8.77 -1.91 -7.76
N ASN A 53 -8.65 -0.88 -8.58
CA ASN A 53 -7.92 0.31 -8.19
C ASN A 53 -8.56 0.98 -6.96
N ASP A 54 -9.89 1.03 -6.92
CA ASP A 54 -10.60 1.60 -5.79
C ASP A 54 -10.33 0.81 -4.52
N VAL A 55 -10.32 -0.51 -4.61
CA VAL A 55 -10.03 -1.37 -3.47
C VAL A 55 -8.60 -1.11 -2.98
N GLU A 56 -7.66 -0.98 -3.90
CA GLU A 56 -6.27 -0.72 -3.54
C GLU A 56 -6.11 0.62 -2.83
N LEU A 57 -6.82 1.64 -3.30
CA LEU A 57 -6.75 2.96 -2.66
C LEU A 57 -7.32 2.92 -1.25
N ILE A 58 -8.44 2.24 -1.08
CA ILE A 58 -9.04 2.09 0.25
C ILE A 58 -8.10 1.33 1.17
N ALA A 59 -7.46 0.28 0.66
CA ALA A 59 -6.51 -0.49 1.45
C ALA A 59 -5.31 0.36 1.87
N LYS A 60 -4.80 1.18 0.97
CA LYS A 60 -3.69 2.08 1.28
C LYS A 60 -4.09 3.07 2.36
N ASP A 61 -5.29 3.63 2.25
CA ASP A 61 -5.77 4.59 3.23
C ASP A 61 -5.89 3.93 4.61
N PHE A 62 -6.37 2.70 4.63
CA PHE A 62 -6.49 1.96 5.89
C PHE A 62 -5.12 1.74 6.52
N VAL A 63 -4.16 1.27 5.72
CA VAL A 63 -2.81 1.01 6.20
C VAL A 63 -2.16 2.30 6.69
N MET A 64 -2.32 3.39 5.94
CA MET A 64 -1.76 4.67 6.34
C MET A 64 -2.37 5.17 7.64
N SER A 65 -3.66 4.95 7.79
CA SER A 65 -4.35 5.34 9.03
C SER A 65 -3.73 4.62 10.24
N LYS A 66 -3.51 3.31 10.11
CA LYS A 66 -2.90 2.53 11.18
C LYS A 66 -1.44 2.93 11.41
N PHE A 67 -0.75 3.23 10.35
CA PHE A 67 0.64 3.68 10.42
C PHE A 67 0.72 4.98 11.22
N TYR A 68 -0.15 5.95 10.94
CA TYR A 68 -0.19 7.20 11.68
C TYR A 68 -0.54 6.99 13.15
N GLU A 69 -1.44 6.05 13.44
CA GLU A 69 -1.75 5.73 14.83
C GLU A 69 -0.51 5.22 15.55
N CYS A 70 0.28 4.38 14.90
CA CYS A 70 1.51 3.88 15.49
C CYS A 70 2.51 4.99 15.74
N ILE A 71 2.57 5.97 14.84
CA ILE A 71 3.45 7.12 15.03
C ILE A 71 3.01 7.92 16.25
N LYS A 72 1.71 8.14 16.38
CA LYS A 72 1.18 8.85 17.54
C LYS A 72 1.49 8.12 18.83
N ASP A 73 1.44 6.80 18.80
CA ASP A 73 1.74 5.99 19.97
C ASP A 73 3.23 5.85 20.20
N LYS A 74 4.03 6.48 19.36
CA LYS A 74 5.49 6.52 19.50
C LYS A 74 6.13 5.14 19.47
N VAL A 75 5.63 4.28 18.58
CA VAL A 75 6.23 2.97 18.35
C VAL A 75 7.58 3.17 17.66
N PRO A 76 8.71 2.83 18.30
CA PRO A 76 10.03 3.21 17.77
C PRO A 76 10.32 2.70 16.38
N SER A 77 10.01 1.45 16.08
CA SER A 77 10.30 0.89 14.77
C SER A 77 9.52 1.60 13.68
N VAL A 78 8.29 1.99 13.96
CA VAL A 78 7.45 2.68 12.99
C VAL A 78 7.94 4.11 12.79
N VAL A 79 8.32 4.78 13.87
CA VAL A 79 8.83 6.15 13.76
C VAL A 79 10.12 6.18 12.94
N ILE A 80 11.00 5.21 13.18
CA ILE A 80 12.25 5.12 12.40
C ILE A 80 11.94 4.86 10.94
N HIS A 81 11.01 3.96 10.67
CA HIS A 81 10.61 3.66 9.30
C HIS A 81 10.06 4.91 8.60
N ALA A 82 9.22 5.65 9.29
CA ALA A 82 8.65 6.87 8.74
C ALA A 82 9.74 7.90 8.45
N ALA A 83 10.67 8.06 9.36
CA ALA A 83 11.76 8.99 9.17
C ALA A 83 12.58 8.64 7.93
N LYS A 84 12.89 7.37 7.76
CA LYS A 84 13.71 6.94 6.62
C LYS A 84 12.97 7.03 5.29
N ASN A 85 11.73 6.59 5.26
CA ASN A 85 11.03 6.39 3.99
C ASN A 85 10.11 7.53 3.59
N ILE A 86 9.63 8.29 4.54
CA ILE A 86 8.76 9.41 4.22
C ILE A 86 9.53 10.71 4.23
N CYS A 87 10.38 10.88 5.23
CA CYS A 87 11.13 12.13 5.37
C CYS A 87 12.52 12.07 4.74
N GLY A 88 12.89 10.91 4.21
CA GLY A 88 14.18 10.78 3.54
C GLY A 88 15.38 10.76 4.47
N MET A 89 15.16 10.58 5.75
CA MET A 89 16.25 10.54 6.70
C MET A 89 16.90 9.17 6.72
N ASN A 90 18.19 9.14 6.80
CA ASN A 90 18.91 7.87 6.96
C ASN A 90 19.99 8.07 8.00
N GLU A 91 20.73 7.02 8.29
CA GLU A 91 21.73 7.11 9.34
C GLU A 91 22.77 8.18 9.08
N THR A 92 23.18 8.34 7.83
CA THR A 92 24.14 9.36 7.48
C THR A 92 23.57 10.74 7.72
N ASN A 93 22.37 10.98 7.29
CA ASN A 93 21.70 12.24 7.53
C ASN A 93 21.49 12.48 9.01
N LYS A 94 21.16 11.42 9.73
CA LYS A 94 20.96 11.52 11.15
C LYS A 94 22.23 11.92 11.88
N ILE A 95 23.35 11.38 11.45
CA ILE A 95 24.63 11.71 12.02
C ILE A 95 24.96 13.17 11.75
N ASP A 96 24.72 13.62 10.54
CA ASP A 96 24.92 15.01 10.17
C ASP A 96 24.08 15.93 11.02
N LEU A 97 22.86 15.54 11.27
CA LEU A 97 21.96 16.33 12.10
C LEU A 97 22.50 16.47 13.51
N THR A 98 23.16 15.43 13.99
CA THR A 98 23.68 15.47 15.34
C THR A 98 24.96 16.24 15.46
N SER A 99 25.83 16.13 14.48
CA SER A 99 27.19 16.68 14.59
C SER A 99 27.33 18.04 13.95
N GLY A 100 26.56 18.36 12.95
CA GLY A 100 26.69 19.64 12.27
C GLY A 100 25.43 20.45 12.41
N ASP A 101 25.33 21.19 13.45
CA ASP A 101 24.12 21.89 13.78
C ASP A 101 23.57 22.75 12.63
N GLU A 102 24.42 23.45 11.95
CA GLU A 102 23.94 24.28 10.87
C GLU A 102 23.36 23.50 9.74
N LYS A 103 23.95 22.37 9.48
CA LYS A 103 23.51 21.55 8.37
C LYS A 103 22.19 20.91 8.61
N ILE A 104 21.86 20.73 9.82
CA ILE A 104 20.61 20.14 10.17
C ILE A 104 19.44 20.81 9.48
N LYS A 105 19.47 22.10 9.48
CA LYS A 105 18.39 22.85 8.87
C LYS A 105 18.23 22.58 7.42
N ILE A 106 19.32 22.46 6.75
CA ILE A 106 19.30 22.24 5.32
C ILE A 106 18.78 20.89 4.95
N ASN A 107 19.25 19.89 5.63
CA ASN A 107 18.88 18.55 5.32
C ASN A 107 17.44 18.27 5.60
N ILE A 108 16.95 18.90 6.57
CA ILE A 108 15.62 18.70 6.94
C ILE A 108 14.66 19.22 5.97
N ASN A 109 15.14 20.22 5.38
CA ASN A 109 14.32 20.72 4.40
C ASN A 109 13.89 19.82 3.43
N LEU A 110 14.38 19.20 3.55
CA LEU A 110 13.93 18.42 3.04
C LEU A 110 13.04 18.21 2.69
N GLY A 111 13.12 18.29 2.77
CA GLY A 111 12.28 18.14 2.47
C GLY A 111 12.35 18.65 1.49
N ASP A 112 12.74 19.12 1.17
CA ASP A 112 12.75 19.78 0.46
C ASP A 112 13.02 19.48 -0.20
#